data_3321853b5c766a167ee0fb1cbe6b87e2
#
_entry.id   3321853b5c766a167ee0fb1cbe6b87e2
#
_cell.length_a   1.000
_cell.length_b   1.000
_cell.length_c   1.000
_cell.angle_alpha   90.00
_cell.angle_beta   90.00
_cell.angle_gamma   90.00
#
_symmetry.space_group_name_H-M   'P 1'
#
loop_
_entity.id
_entity.type
_entity.pdbx_description
1 polymer ?
#
loop_
_entity_poly.entity_id
_entity_poly.type
_entity_poly.pdbx_seq_one_letter_code
_entity_poly.pdbx_strand_id
1 'polypeptide(L)'
;NAGNIFYNENSITGNGDSEPVIAHEIAHQWFGDSASEFDWHHVWLSEGFATYFENLYYENRYGRDSFITKLKQDRQKALNYANQSQSPIVDLTENNYFKLLNPNTYEKACWVLHMLRRELGDELFWDGIKLYYNQYKYGNALSEDFQRDIEHVSRKNLTYFFKQWLYQSGHPILEVTWKNNMGTLNINVNQTQKNNFIFPLDIKMNYKDGSSSIKTFQISEKTQNISLTSNNNIISIELDPDTWLFFKLISITKY
;
A
#
# COMPACT_ATOMS: atom_id res chain seq x y z
N ASN A 1 0.16 -7.07 23.95
CA ASN A 1 0.48 -8.29 24.73
C ASN A 1 -0.62 -9.33 24.55
N ALA A 2 -0.23 -10.58 24.29
CA ALA A 2 -1.13 -11.70 24.04
C ALA A 2 -2.18 -11.85 25.16
N GLY A 3 -3.45 -11.77 24.79
CA GLY A 3 -4.58 -11.91 25.71
C GLY A 3 -4.84 -10.75 26.66
N ASN A 4 -3.96 -9.73 26.70
CA ASN A 4 -4.12 -8.55 27.55
C ASN A 4 -3.59 -7.30 26.85
N ILE A 5 -4.48 -6.39 26.47
CA ILE A 5 -4.10 -5.14 25.84
C ILE A 5 -3.98 -4.04 26.90
N PHE A 6 -2.83 -3.38 26.95
CA PHE A 6 -2.59 -2.28 27.88
C PHE A 6 -2.56 -0.96 27.09
N TYR A 7 -3.40 -0.03 27.49
CA TYR A 7 -3.45 1.30 26.90
C TYR A 7 -2.86 2.33 27.86
N ASN A 8 -2.22 3.36 27.29
CA ASN A 8 -1.88 4.55 28.05
C ASN A 8 -3.17 5.21 28.55
N GLU A 9 -3.18 5.70 29.80
CA GLU A 9 -4.35 6.36 30.38
C GLU A 9 -4.86 7.54 29.53
N ASN A 10 -3.96 8.24 28.82
CA ASN A 10 -4.32 9.32 27.90
C ASN A 10 -5.10 8.84 26.66
N SER A 11 -5.14 7.53 26.39
CA SER A 11 -5.97 6.95 25.35
C SER A 11 -7.44 6.81 25.76
N ILE A 12 -7.77 7.04 27.05
CA ILE A 12 -9.15 6.96 27.56
C ILE A 12 -9.79 8.34 27.44
N THR A 13 -10.18 8.73 26.23
CA THR A 13 -10.68 10.08 25.93
C THR A 13 -12.18 10.26 26.17
N GLY A 14 -12.94 9.13 26.16
CA GLY A 14 -14.41 9.15 26.31
C GLY A 14 -15.20 9.70 25.12
N ASN A 15 -14.53 10.12 24.04
CA ASN A 15 -15.14 10.76 22.86
C ASN A 15 -14.96 9.95 21.54
N GLY A 16 -14.38 8.75 21.62
CA GLY A 16 -14.15 7.88 20.46
C GLY A 16 -12.82 8.12 19.72
N ASP A 17 -12.02 9.12 20.08
CA ASP A 17 -10.76 9.44 19.40
C ASP A 17 -9.72 8.30 19.48
N SER A 18 -9.87 7.39 20.45
CA SER A 18 -8.98 6.23 20.63
C SER A 18 -9.37 5.00 19.82
N GLU A 19 -10.48 5.06 19.09
CA GLU A 19 -10.99 3.93 18.30
C GLU A 19 -9.95 3.35 17.32
N PRO A 20 -9.15 4.18 16.60
CA PRO A 20 -8.09 3.65 15.73
C PRO A 20 -7.06 2.82 16.49
N VAL A 21 -6.55 3.34 17.61
CA VAL A 21 -5.56 2.65 18.44
C VAL A 21 -6.15 1.35 19.01
N ILE A 22 -7.39 1.37 19.45
CA ILE A 22 -8.07 0.17 19.98
C ILE A 22 -8.17 -0.90 18.88
N ALA A 23 -8.57 -0.54 17.66
CA ALA A 23 -8.66 -1.47 16.54
C ALA A 23 -7.29 -2.05 16.16
N HIS A 24 -6.25 -1.22 16.16
CA HIS A 24 -4.86 -1.60 15.93
C HIS A 24 -4.37 -2.64 16.94
N GLU A 25 -4.49 -2.33 18.25
CA GLU A 25 -4.06 -3.23 19.32
C GLU A 25 -4.87 -4.55 19.35
N ILE A 26 -6.15 -4.51 18.99
CA ILE A 26 -6.94 -5.73 18.85
C ILE A 26 -6.41 -6.59 17.69
N ALA A 27 -6.03 -5.99 16.56
CA ALA A 27 -5.48 -6.72 15.41
C ALA A 27 -4.16 -7.45 15.77
N HIS A 28 -3.35 -6.89 16.66
CA HIS A 28 -2.15 -7.54 17.17
C HIS A 28 -2.41 -8.89 17.83
N GLN A 29 -3.61 -9.16 18.37
CA GLN A 29 -3.93 -10.48 18.95
C GLN A 29 -3.81 -11.61 17.92
N TRP A 30 -3.94 -11.31 16.62
CA TRP A 30 -3.72 -12.24 15.51
C TRP A 30 -2.32 -12.08 14.91
N PHE A 31 -1.92 -10.85 14.59
CA PHE A 31 -0.67 -10.51 13.89
C PHE A 31 0.25 -9.72 14.82
N GLY A 32 1.27 -10.37 15.34
CA GLY A 32 2.18 -9.89 16.37
C GLY A 32 2.18 -10.78 17.62
N ASP A 33 1.03 -11.04 18.22
CA ASP A 33 0.92 -11.87 19.42
C ASP A 33 0.76 -13.36 19.11
N SER A 34 -0.13 -13.73 18.18
CA SER A 34 -0.39 -15.13 17.84
C SER A 34 0.51 -15.64 16.72
N ALA A 35 0.63 -14.89 15.63
CA ALA A 35 1.60 -15.10 14.57
C ALA A 35 2.59 -13.94 14.62
N SER A 36 3.78 -14.20 15.18
CA SER A 36 4.81 -13.18 15.41
C SER A 36 5.87 -13.21 14.31
N GLU A 37 6.61 -12.14 14.14
CA GLU A 37 7.84 -12.16 13.35
C GLU A 37 8.92 -13.00 14.03
N PHE A 38 9.70 -13.74 13.23
CA PHE A 38 10.84 -14.51 13.73
C PHE A 38 12.05 -13.61 14.05
N ASP A 39 12.21 -12.53 13.29
CA ASP A 39 13.27 -11.55 13.43
C ASP A 39 12.67 -10.15 13.42
N TRP A 40 13.13 -9.28 14.30
CA TRP A 40 12.60 -7.93 14.49
C TRP A 40 12.69 -7.04 13.24
N HIS A 41 13.60 -7.35 12.31
CA HIS A 41 13.65 -6.65 11.01
C HIS A 41 12.38 -6.90 10.16
N HIS A 42 11.62 -7.93 10.47
CA HIS A 42 10.34 -8.27 9.82
C HIS A 42 9.11 -7.79 10.63
N VAL A 43 9.29 -6.83 11.56
CA VAL A 43 8.21 -6.31 12.44
C VAL A 43 7.01 -5.75 11.68
N TRP A 44 7.14 -5.45 10.39
CA TRP A 44 6.02 -5.09 9.54
C TRP A 44 4.94 -6.17 9.46
N LEU A 45 5.28 -7.45 9.70
CA LEU A 45 4.32 -8.57 9.79
C LEU A 45 3.37 -8.41 10.99
N SER A 46 3.79 -7.67 12.00
CA SER A 46 2.93 -7.26 13.12
C SER A 46 2.30 -5.90 12.84
N GLU A 47 3.11 -4.85 12.68
CA GLU A 47 2.65 -3.46 12.65
C GLU A 47 1.93 -3.09 11.36
N GLY A 48 2.42 -3.56 10.22
CA GLY A 48 1.78 -3.32 8.93
C GLY A 48 0.42 -4.02 8.82
N PHE A 49 0.33 -5.24 9.34
CA PHE A 49 -0.94 -5.95 9.45
C PHE A 49 -1.90 -5.23 10.40
N ALA A 50 -1.46 -4.89 11.61
CA ALA A 50 -2.31 -4.20 12.56
C ALA A 50 -2.84 -2.87 12.01
N THR A 51 -1.99 -2.08 11.32
CA THR A 51 -2.38 -0.83 10.66
C THR A 51 -3.39 -1.08 9.52
N TYR A 52 -3.21 -2.14 8.73
CA TYR A 52 -4.15 -2.45 7.65
C TYR A 52 -5.50 -2.93 8.20
N PHE A 53 -5.50 -3.75 9.25
CA PHE A 53 -6.73 -4.23 9.89
C PHE A 53 -7.46 -3.12 10.66
N GLU A 54 -6.75 -2.14 11.23
CA GLU A 54 -7.34 -0.89 11.70
C GLU A 54 -8.12 -0.19 10.58
N ASN A 55 -7.51 -0.04 9.40
CA ASN A 55 -8.17 0.59 8.26
C ASN A 55 -9.38 -0.22 7.76
N LEU A 56 -9.28 -1.56 7.74
CA LEU A 56 -10.40 -2.44 7.39
C LEU A 56 -11.55 -2.40 8.41
N TYR A 57 -11.24 -2.18 9.68
CA TYR A 57 -12.26 -1.90 10.70
C TYR A 57 -13.06 -0.64 10.31
N TYR A 58 -12.37 0.43 9.88
CA TYR A 58 -13.04 1.64 9.41
C TYR A 58 -13.86 1.40 8.14
N GLU A 59 -13.39 0.57 7.21
CA GLU A 59 -14.16 0.15 6.02
C GLU A 59 -15.48 -0.52 6.43
N ASN A 60 -15.41 -1.45 7.36
CA ASN A 60 -16.57 -2.19 7.85
C ASN A 60 -17.53 -1.31 8.66
N ARG A 61 -17.02 -0.44 9.52
CA ARG A 61 -17.80 0.37 10.45
C ARG A 61 -18.40 1.61 9.82
N TYR A 62 -17.65 2.28 8.96
CA TYR A 62 -17.95 3.62 8.43
C TYR A 62 -18.00 3.69 6.91
N GLY A 63 -17.74 2.59 6.22
CA GLY A 63 -17.80 2.50 4.77
C GLY A 63 -16.50 2.86 4.04
N ARG A 64 -16.54 2.65 2.73
CA ARG A 64 -15.38 2.77 1.82
C ARG A 64 -14.68 4.12 1.88
N ASP A 65 -15.44 5.21 1.97
CA ASP A 65 -14.87 6.58 1.99
C ASP A 65 -13.99 6.82 3.22
N SER A 66 -14.39 6.27 4.38
CA SER A 66 -13.60 6.33 5.61
C SER A 66 -12.31 5.54 5.47
N PHE A 67 -12.35 4.35 4.89
CA PHE A 67 -11.17 3.54 4.58
C PHE A 67 -10.19 4.28 3.65
N ILE A 68 -10.69 4.87 2.56
CA ILE A 68 -9.88 5.66 1.63
C ILE A 68 -9.25 6.88 2.32
N THR A 69 -9.99 7.51 3.23
CA THR A 69 -9.47 8.63 4.01
C THR A 69 -8.32 8.19 4.91
N LYS A 70 -8.44 7.06 5.61
CA LYS A 70 -7.38 6.47 6.43
C LYS A 70 -6.16 6.12 5.58
N LEU A 71 -6.33 5.42 4.46
CA LEU A 71 -5.23 5.10 3.55
C LEU A 71 -4.48 6.34 3.05
N LYS A 72 -5.20 7.42 2.72
CA LYS A 72 -4.57 8.68 2.30
C LYS A 72 -3.78 9.34 3.44
N GLN A 73 -4.26 9.27 4.68
CA GLN A 73 -3.54 9.75 5.86
C GLN A 73 -2.26 8.93 6.08
N ASP A 74 -2.34 7.62 6.00
CA ASP A 74 -1.19 6.72 6.14
C ASP A 74 -0.17 6.95 5.02
N ARG A 75 -0.62 7.10 3.77
CA ARG A 75 0.27 7.49 2.66
C ARG A 75 1.02 8.78 2.97
N GLN A 76 0.32 9.79 3.49
CA GLN A 76 0.96 11.07 3.81
C GLN A 76 1.99 10.95 4.92
N LYS A 77 1.72 10.16 5.99
CA LYS A 77 2.69 9.90 7.05
C LYS A 77 3.95 9.21 6.52
N ALA A 78 3.78 8.15 5.73
CA ALA A 78 4.90 7.44 5.12
C ALA A 78 5.69 8.31 4.13
N LEU A 79 5.04 9.14 3.32
CA LEU A 79 5.69 10.09 2.42
C LEU A 79 6.46 11.18 3.18
N ASN A 80 5.92 11.66 4.30
CA ASN A 80 6.62 12.62 5.16
C ASN A 80 7.88 12.01 5.77
N TYR A 81 7.79 10.77 6.24
CA TYR A 81 8.95 10.04 6.76
C TYR A 81 10.01 9.80 5.68
N ALA A 82 9.61 9.50 4.45
CA ALA A 82 10.52 9.29 3.32
C ALA A 82 11.37 10.53 2.96
N ASN A 83 10.99 11.73 3.42
CA ASN A 83 11.83 12.93 3.30
C ASN A 83 13.00 12.91 4.31
N GLN A 84 12.92 12.10 5.37
CA GLN A 84 13.93 12.01 6.45
C GLN A 84 14.75 10.72 6.34
N SER A 85 14.15 9.64 5.86
CA SER A 85 14.78 8.32 5.74
C SER A 85 14.42 7.65 4.42
N GLN A 86 15.42 7.07 3.77
CA GLN A 86 15.25 6.25 2.56
C GLN A 86 15.36 4.75 2.86
N SER A 87 15.23 4.34 4.13
CA SER A 87 15.28 2.92 4.49
C SER A 87 14.16 2.12 3.82
N PRO A 88 14.38 0.83 3.53
CA PRO A 88 13.32 -0.09 3.12
C PRO A 88 12.40 -0.42 4.30
N ILE A 89 11.33 -1.17 4.07
CA ILE A 89 10.48 -1.70 5.15
C ILE A 89 11.24 -2.75 5.95
N VAL A 90 11.87 -3.71 5.27
CA VAL A 90 12.75 -4.71 5.87
C VAL A 90 14.18 -4.22 5.72
N ASP A 91 14.71 -3.60 6.75
CA ASP A 91 16.08 -3.07 6.78
C ASP A 91 16.98 -3.97 7.63
N LEU A 92 17.58 -4.96 7.01
CA LEU A 92 18.49 -5.90 7.65
C LEU A 92 19.82 -5.28 8.11
N THR A 93 20.03 -4.00 7.84
CA THR A 93 21.27 -3.28 8.23
C THR A 93 21.10 -2.43 9.47
N GLU A 94 19.87 -2.18 9.93
CA GLU A 94 19.61 -1.40 11.14
C GLU A 94 19.80 -2.26 12.39
N ASN A 95 20.74 -1.86 13.26
CA ASN A 95 21.05 -2.57 14.50
C ASN A 95 20.30 -2.01 15.72
N ASN A 96 19.68 -0.85 15.59
CA ASN A 96 18.82 -0.30 16.63
C ASN A 96 17.36 -0.64 16.33
N TYR A 97 16.86 -1.70 16.93
CA TYR A 97 15.51 -2.22 16.69
C TYR A 97 14.39 -1.20 16.94
N PHE A 98 14.58 -0.23 17.85
CA PHE A 98 13.59 0.84 18.03
C PHE A 98 13.44 1.75 16.80
N LYS A 99 14.46 1.85 15.95
CA LYS A 99 14.35 2.59 14.69
C LYS A 99 13.57 1.85 13.62
N LEU A 100 13.33 0.55 13.79
CA LEU A 100 12.48 -0.22 12.90
C LEU A 100 10.98 0.07 13.16
N LEU A 101 10.63 0.63 14.31
CA LEU A 101 9.29 1.13 14.61
C LEU A 101 9.12 2.54 14.00
N ASN A 102 8.74 2.59 12.73
CA ASN A 102 8.68 3.82 11.96
C ASN A 102 7.61 3.72 10.85
N PRO A 103 7.22 4.83 10.20
CA PRO A 103 6.17 4.83 9.16
C PRO A 103 6.38 3.89 7.96
N ASN A 104 7.58 3.33 7.76
CA ASN A 104 7.75 2.28 6.75
C ASN A 104 7.17 0.95 7.22
N THR A 105 7.37 0.57 8.48
CA THR A 105 6.90 -0.70 9.04
C THR A 105 5.42 -0.69 9.42
N TYR A 106 4.83 0.49 9.60
CA TYR A 106 3.40 0.73 9.86
C TYR A 106 2.66 1.08 8.56
N GLU A 107 2.68 2.35 8.19
CA GLU A 107 1.83 2.92 7.16
C GLU A 107 2.20 2.47 5.75
N LYS A 108 3.50 2.44 5.40
CA LYS A 108 3.91 1.94 4.07
C LYS A 108 3.68 0.44 3.96
N ALA A 109 3.89 -0.34 5.02
CA ALA A 109 3.60 -1.77 5.05
C ALA A 109 2.09 -2.06 4.93
N CYS A 110 1.24 -1.27 5.58
CA CYS A 110 -0.20 -1.28 5.35
C CYS A 110 -0.53 -1.11 3.85
N TRP A 111 0.11 -0.17 3.17
CA TRP A 111 -0.05 0.04 1.74
C TRP A 111 0.45 -1.15 0.90
N VAL A 112 1.49 -1.86 1.33
CA VAL A 112 1.93 -3.09 0.65
C VAL A 112 0.83 -4.15 0.68
N LEU A 113 0.17 -4.35 1.81
CA LEU A 113 -0.98 -5.25 1.93
C LEU A 113 -2.16 -4.79 1.06
N HIS A 114 -2.43 -3.49 1.01
CA HIS A 114 -3.48 -2.93 0.16
C HIS A 114 -3.22 -3.13 -1.34
N MET A 115 -1.98 -2.87 -1.78
CA MET A 115 -1.56 -3.13 -3.17
C MET A 115 -1.58 -4.62 -3.51
N LEU A 116 -1.21 -5.49 -2.56
CA LEU A 116 -1.28 -6.94 -2.72
C LEU A 116 -2.73 -7.41 -2.89
N ARG A 117 -3.67 -6.87 -2.09
CA ARG A 117 -5.11 -7.15 -2.23
C ARG A 117 -5.62 -6.80 -3.62
N ARG A 118 -5.19 -5.67 -4.19
CA ARG A 118 -5.51 -5.32 -5.58
C ARG A 118 -4.93 -6.29 -6.59
N GLU A 119 -3.66 -6.68 -6.42
CA GLU A 119 -2.96 -7.59 -7.34
C GLU A 119 -3.61 -8.97 -7.42
N LEU A 120 -4.19 -9.43 -6.31
CA LEU A 120 -4.78 -10.76 -6.17
C LEU A 120 -6.30 -10.77 -6.35
N GLY A 121 -6.97 -9.69 -6.01
CA GLY A 121 -8.40 -9.65 -5.75
C GLY A 121 -8.73 -10.14 -4.33
N ASP A 122 -9.94 -9.82 -3.87
CA ASP A 122 -10.35 -10.06 -2.49
C ASP A 122 -10.29 -11.53 -2.09
N GLU A 123 -10.80 -12.44 -2.93
CA GLU A 123 -10.86 -13.87 -2.61
C GLU A 123 -9.50 -14.47 -2.32
N LEU A 124 -8.56 -14.36 -3.27
CA LEU A 124 -7.21 -14.92 -3.13
C LEU A 124 -6.40 -14.20 -2.03
N PHE A 125 -6.62 -12.90 -1.85
CA PHE A 125 -5.97 -12.16 -0.76
C PHE A 125 -6.39 -12.72 0.60
N TRP A 126 -7.71 -12.87 0.85
CA TRP A 126 -8.20 -13.37 2.13
C TRP A 126 -7.86 -14.84 2.37
N ASP A 127 -7.85 -15.65 1.34
CA ASP A 127 -7.44 -17.05 1.47
C ASP A 127 -5.94 -17.16 1.78
N GLY A 128 -5.11 -16.31 1.21
CA GLY A 128 -3.68 -16.21 1.55
C GLY A 128 -3.45 -15.75 2.99
N ILE A 129 -4.17 -14.73 3.46
CA ILE A 129 -4.11 -14.26 4.86
C ILE A 129 -4.51 -15.39 5.83
N LYS A 130 -5.59 -16.12 5.54
CA LYS A 130 -6.04 -17.25 6.36
C LYS A 130 -5.02 -18.39 6.38
N LEU A 131 -4.42 -18.71 5.22
CA LEU A 131 -3.39 -19.74 5.13
C LEU A 131 -2.19 -19.37 6.00
N TYR A 132 -1.65 -18.15 5.80
CA TYR A 132 -0.54 -17.61 6.59
C TYR A 132 -0.82 -17.68 8.09
N TYR A 133 -1.96 -17.14 8.54
CA TYR A 133 -2.32 -17.17 9.95
C TYR A 133 -2.44 -18.60 10.50
N ASN A 134 -3.08 -19.51 9.77
CA ASN A 134 -3.24 -20.90 10.21
C ASN A 134 -1.93 -21.66 10.31
N GLN A 135 -0.94 -21.35 9.47
CA GLN A 135 0.38 -21.97 9.52
C GLN A 135 1.24 -21.44 10.66
N TYR A 136 1.14 -20.13 10.95
CA TYR A 136 2.07 -19.47 11.88
C TYR A 136 1.45 -19.05 13.20
N LYS A 137 0.14 -19.25 13.42
CA LYS A 137 -0.47 -19.03 14.75
C LYS A 137 0.26 -19.84 15.81
N TYR A 138 0.58 -19.17 16.91
CA TYR A 138 1.38 -19.69 18.03
C TYR A 138 2.85 -20.00 17.67
N GLY A 139 3.34 -19.35 16.62
CA GLY A 139 4.71 -19.50 16.13
C GLY A 139 5.23 -18.21 15.51
N ASN A 140 6.28 -18.35 14.72
CA ASN A 140 6.99 -17.23 14.12
C ASN A 140 7.10 -17.39 12.62
N ALA A 141 7.17 -16.25 11.90
CA ALA A 141 7.31 -16.19 10.46
C ALA A 141 8.30 -15.11 10.01
N LEU A 142 8.86 -15.29 8.82
CA LEU A 142 9.58 -14.27 8.07
C LEU A 142 8.70 -13.74 6.93
N SER A 143 9.11 -12.65 6.30
CA SER A 143 8.45 -12.10 5.11
C SER A 143 8.35 -13.10 3.97
N GLU A 144 9.37 -13.94 3.82
CA GLU A 144 9.44 -15.00 2.81
C GLU A 144 8.41 -16.11 3.05
N ASP A 145 8.06 -16.35 4.29
CA ASP A 145 7.02 -17.30 4.67
C ASP A 145 5.64 -16.77 4.24
N PHE A 146 5.35 -15.52 4.53
CA PHE A 146 4.14 -14.86 4.06
C PHE A 146 4.06 -14.84 2.53
N GLN A 147 5.16 -14.46 1.85
CA GLN A 147 5.24 -14.50 0.38
C GLN A 147 4.90 -15.89 -0.15
N ARG A 148 5.52 -16.94 0.39
CA ARG A 148 5.31 -18.34 -0.05
C ARG A 148 3.84 -18.75 0.05
N ASP A 149 3.18 -18.39 1.14
CA ASP A 149 1.77 -18.75 1.35
C ASP A 149 0.85 -18.02 0.37
N ILE A 150 1.09 -16.74 0.13
CA ILE A 150 0.38 -15.96 -0.87
C ILE A 150 0.62 -16.49 -2.29
N GLU A 151 1.86 -16.83 -2.65
CA GLU A 151 2.19 -17.45 -3.94
C GLU A 151 1.55 -18.83 -4.10
N HIS A 152 1.47 -19.61 -3.01
CA HIS A 152 0.80 -20.91 -3.00
C HIS A 152 -0.68 -20.80 -3.36
N VAL A 153 -1.40 -19.88 -2.71
CA VAL A 153 -2.84 -19.68 -2.94
C VAL A 153 -3.11 -19.07 -4.31
N SER A 154 -2.34 -18.04 -4.68
CA SER A 154 -2.60 -17.26 -5.90
C SER A 154 -2.08 -17.90 -7.18
N ARG A 155 -1.14 -18.86 -7.07
CA ARG A 155 -0.39 -19.43 -8.19
C ARG A 155 0.39 -18.38 -9.01
N LYS A 156 0.61 -17.19 -8.45
CA LYS A 156 1.39 -16.12 -9.05
C LYS A 156 2.79 -16.10 -8.47
N ASN A 157 3.80 -15.75 -9.27
CA ASN A 157 5.12 -15.40 -8.77
C ASN A 157 5.10 -13.94 -8.33
N LEU A 158 5.26 -13.69 -7.03
CA LEU A 158 5.23 -12.36 -6.42
C LEU A 158 6.62 -11.92 -5.92
N THR A 159 7.68 -12.66 -6.28
CA THR A 159 9.05 -12.35 -5.86
C THR A 159 9.43 -10.91 -6.16
N TYR A 160 9.10 -10.43 -7.39
CA TYR A 160 9.39 -9.06 -7.76
C TYR A 160 8.60 -8.05 -6.91
N PHE A 161 7.31 -8.32 -6.65
CA PHE A 161 6.46 -7.47 -5.83
C PHE A 161 7.04 -7.29 -4.43
N PHE A 162 7.31 -8.40 -3.71
CA PHE A 162 7.84 -8.36 -2.35
C PHE A 162 9.23 -7.74 -2.30
N LYS A 163 10.13 -8.11 -3.22
CA LYS A 163 11.48 -7.52 -3.31
C LYS A 163 11.43 -6.00 -3.47
N GLN A 164 10.57 -5.51 -4.37
CA GLN A 164 10.44 -4.09 -4.65
C GLN A 164 9.84 -3.32 -3.47
N TRP A 165 8.77 -3.83 -2.86
CA TRP A 165 8.03 -3.08 -1.86
C TRP A 165 8.56 -3.22 -0.45
N LEU A 166 9.19 -4.36 -0.10
CA LEU A 166 9.74 -4.61 1.23
C LEU A 166 11.23 -4.27 1.36
N TYR A 167 12.03 -4.65 0.36
CA TYR A 167 13.50 -4.61 0.47
C TYR A 167 14.14 -3.48 -0.33
N GLN A 168 13.41 -2.83 -1.23
CA GLN A 168 13.93 -1.70 -1.99
C GLN A 168 13.58 -0.37 -1.30
N SER A 169 14.57 0.50 -1.18
CA SER A 169 14.40 1.86 -0.65
C SER A 169 13.55 2.74 -1.56
N GLY A 170 12.79 3.65 -0.97
CA GLY A 170 12.02 4.65 -1.69
C GLY A 170 10.63 4.17 -2.11
N HIS A 171 10.05 4.87 -3.05
CA HIS A 171 8.71 4.65 -3.62
C HIS A 171 8.62 5.36 -4.97
N PRO A 172 7.60 5.09 -5.81
CA PRO A 172 7.38 5.84 -7.04
C PRO A 172 7.13 7.33 -6.75
N ILE A 173 7.85 8.19 -7.46
CA ILE A 173 7.66 9.65 -7.45
C ILE A 173 7.42 10.05 -8.91
N LEU A 174 6.20 10.50 -9.20
CA LEU A 174 5.71 10.63 -10.56
C LEU A 174 5.58 12.09 -10.99
N GLU A 175 6.10 12.39 -12.16
CA GLU A 175 5.75 13.55 -12.97
C GLU A 175 5.02 13.05 -14.21
N VAL A 176 3.84 13.58 -14.47
CA VAL A 176 3.02 13.13 -15.59
C VAL A 176 2.69 14.32 -16.49
N THR A 177 2.93 14.12 -17.78
CA THR A 177 2.47 15.08 -18.80
C THR A 177 1.56 14.39 -19.81
N TRP A 178 0.58 15.11 -20.33
CA TRP A 178 -0.34 14.52 -21.28
C TRP A 178 -0.88 15.53 -22.29
N LYS A 179 -1.28 15.02 -23.46
CA LYS A 179 -2.03 15.77 -24.47
C LYS A 179 -3.07 14.90 -25.15
N ASN A 180 -4.14 15.52 -25.59
CA ASN A 180 -5.13 14.88 -26.44
C ASN A 180 -5.19 15.62 -27.79
N ASN A 181 -4.70 14.99 -28.83
CA ASN A 181 -4.65 15.53 -30.18
C ASN A 181 -5.44 14.66 -31.14
N MET A 182 -6.45 15.21 -31.81
CA MET A 182 -7.19 14.55 -32.91
C MET A 182 -7.61 13.10 -32.57
N GLY A 183 -8.12 12.86 -31.36
CA GLY A 183 -8.57 11.53 -30.95
C GLY A 183 -7.47 10.60 -30.45
N THR A 184 -6.27 11.11 -30.21
CA THR A 184 -5.17 10.33 -29.60
C THR A 184 -4.74 10.99 -28.30
N LEU A 185 -4.89 10.27 -27.20
CA LEU A 185 -4.34 10.61 -25.90
C LEU A 185 -2.91 10.10 -25.81
N ASN A 186 -1.96 10.99 -25.59
CA ASN A 186 -0.57 10.65 -25.29
C ASN A 186 -0.27 11.07 -23.86
N ILE A 187 0.26 10.13 -23.07
CA ILE A 187 0.64 10.34 -21.66
C ILE A 187 2.11 9.94 -21.53
N ASN A 188 2.90 10.79 -20.91
CA ASN A 188 4.25 10.47 -20.49
C ASN A 188 4.27 10.38 -18.97
N VAL A 189 4.67 9.22 -18.43
CA VAL A 189 4.85 8.97 -17.00
C VAL A 189 6.34 8.89 -16.72
N ASN A 190 6.86 9.82 -15.93
CA ASN A 190 8.25 9.87 -15.54
C ASN A 190 8.41 9.56 -14.06
N GLN A 191 9.20 8.54 -13.72
CA GLN A 191 9.59 8.16 -12.36
C GLN A 191 10.87 8.92 -11.99
N THR A 192 10.79 9.92 -11.10
CA THR A 192 11.91 10.83 -10.79
C THR A 192 12.84 10.30 -9.70
N GLN A 193 12.42 9.34 -8.88
CA GLN A 193 13.23 8.71 -7.83
C GLN A 193 14.40 7.88 -8.40
N LYS A 194 15.38 7.52 -7.56
CA LYS A 194 16.58 6.78 -7.95
C LYS A 194 16.27 5.39 -8.52
N ASN A 195 15.60 4.56 -7.73
CA ASN A 195 15.28 3.17 -8.09
C ASN A 195 14.03 3.11 -8.96
N ASN A 196 14.04 2.26 -9.98
CA ASN A 196 12.84 2.02 -10.78
C ASN A 196 11.85 1.14 -10.01
N PHE A 197 10.55 1.40 -10.21
CA PHE A 197 9.46 0.58 -9.70
C PHE A 197 8.58 0.11 -10.85
N ILE A 198 8.03 -1.10 -10.70
CA ILE A 198 7.07 -1.68 -11.66
C ILE A 198 5.73 -1.80 -10.96
N PHE A 199 4.69 -1.19 -11.53
CA PHE A 199 3.37 -1.17 -10.91
C PHE A 199 2.27 -0.93 -11.95
N PRO A 200 1.05 -1.43 -11.70
CA PRO A 200 -0.12 -1.05 -12.46
C PRO A 200 -0.57 0.36 -12.04
N LEU A 201 -0.82 1.23 -13.00
CA LEU A 201 -1.34 2.57 -12.78
C LEU A 201 -2.70 2.71 -13.45
N ASP A 202 -3.73 2.97 -12.67
CA ASP A 202 -5.06 3.31 -13.19
C ASP A 202 -5.10 4.78 -13.58
N ILE A 203 -5.56 5.03 -14.79
CA ILE A 203 -5.79 6.36 -15.31
C ILE A 203 -7.26 6.50 -15.68
N LYS A 204 -7.96 7.38 -14.99
CA LYS A 204 -9.33 7.77 -15.32
C LYS A 204 -9.28 8.91 -16.33
N MET A 205 -9.98 8.73 -17.43
CA MET A 205 -10.16 9.74 -18.48
C MET A 205 -11.56 10.31 -18.37
N ASN A 206 -11.67 11.62 -18.21
CA ASN A 206 -12.94 12.32 -18.19
C ASN A 206 -13.20 12.95 -19.56
N TYR A 207 -14.40 12.74 -20.11
CA TYR A 207 -14.78 13.16 -21.45
C TYR A 207 -15.66 14.41 -21.43
N LYS A 208 -15.68 15.11 -22.55
CA LYS A 208 -16.45 16.35 -22.71
C LYS A 208 -17.96 16.14 -22.54
N ASP A 209 -18.47 14.95 -22.81
CA ASP A 209 -19.89 14.58 -22.64
C ASP A 209 -20.29 14.25 -21.19
N GLY A 210 -19.36 14.38 -20.23
CA GLY A 210 -19.57 14.10 -18.82
C GLY A 210 -19.34 12.63 -18.43
N SER A 211 -19.11 11.74 -19.39
CA SER A 211 -18.75 10.33 -19.11
C SER A 211 -17.28 10.19 -18.71
N SER A 212 -16.92 9.04 -18.17
CA SER A 212 -15.52 8.71 -17.85
C SER A 212 -15.23 7.25 -18.09
N SER A 213 -13.96 6.90 -18.27
CA SER A 213 -13.48 5.52 -18.27
C SER A 213 -12.15 5.40 -17.53
N ILE A 214 -11.89 4.22 -16.97
CA ILE A 214 -10.63 3.90 -16.30
C ILE A 214 -9.91 2.83 -17.12
N LYS A 215 -8.61 3.02 -17.32
CA LYS A 215 -7.72 2.00 -17.89
C LYS A 215 -6.49 1.84 -17.02
N THR A 216 -6.08 0.57 -16.88
CA THR A 216 -4.85 0.20 -16.17
C THR A 216 -3.70 0.09 -17.16
N PHE A 217 -2.57 0.70 -16.85
CA PHE A 217 -1.34 0.61 -17.62
C PHE A 217 -0.23 0.06 -16.72
N GLN A 218 0.53 -0.90 -17.24
CA GLN A 218 1.72 -1.38 -16.56
C GLN A 218 2.85 -0.37 -16.76
N ILE A 219 3.31 0.23 -15.69
CA ILE A 219 4.48 1.10 -15.69
C ILE A 219 5.68 0.27 -15.29
N SER A 220 6.65 0.13 -16.19
CA SER A 220 7.87 -0.69 -16.00
C SER A 220 9.15 0.08 -16.27
N GLU A 221 9.06 1.23 -16.95
CA GLU A 221 10.21 2.01 -17.35
C GLU A 221 10.36 3.28 -16.50
N LYS A 222 11.57 3.80 -16.46
CA LYS A 222 11.88 5.09 -15.80
C LYS A 222 11.05 6.23 -16.42
N THR A 223 10.89 6.20 -17.72
CA THR A 223 10.02 7.09 -18.48
C THR A 223 9.20 6.26 -19.45
N GLN A 224 7.91 6.23 -19.26
CA GLN A 224 6.99 5.45 -20.07
C GLN A 224 6.05 6.33 -20.87
N ASN A 225 5.98 6.09 -22.17
CA ASN A 225 5.03 6.72 -23.06
C ASN A 225 3.84 5.79 -23.30
N ILE A 226 2.66 6.33 -23.11
CA ILE A 226 1.38 5.66 -23.36
C ILE A 226 0.66 6.42 -24.46
N SER A 227 0.21 5.71 -25.49
CA SER A 227 -0.61 6.27 -26.57
C SER A 227 -1.92 5.48 -26.64
N LEU A 228 -3.04 6.18 -26.64
CA LEU A 228 -4.37 5.60 -26.65
C LEU A 228 -5.26 6.34 -27.64
N THR A 229 -5.85 5.62 -28.58
CA THR A 229 -6.89 6.16 -29.45
C THR A 229 -8.20 6.26 -28.69
N SER A 230 -8.86 7.42 -28.77
CA SER A 230 -10.16 7.69 -28.17
C SER A 230 -11.04 8.45 -29.17
N ASN A 231 -12.24 7.95 -29.39
CA ASN A 231 -13.23 8.65 -30.23
C ASN A 231 -13.85 9.85 -29.50
N ASN A 232 -13.70 9.91 -28.17
CA ASN A 232 -14.26 10.97 -27.32
C ASN A 232 -13.20 12.01 -26.97
N ASN A 233 -13.63 13.25 -26.83
CA ASN A 233 -12.75 14.35 -26.45
C ASN A 233 -12.43 14.29 -24.95
N ILE A 234 -11.18 13.94 -24.60
CA ILE A 234 -10.70 13.86 -23.22
C ILE A 234 -10.35 15.26 -22.74
N ILE A 235 -10.99 15.69 -21.65
CA ILE A 235 -10.80 17.02 -21.06
C ILE A 235 -9.86 17.03 -19.85
N SER A 236 -9.81 15.92 -19.11
CA SER A 236 -8.88 15.73 -17.99
C SER A 236 -8.55 14.24 -17.77
N ILE A 237 -7.44 14.00 -17.09
CA ILE A 237 -7.10 12.68 -16.58
C ILE A 237 -6.87 12.74 -15.07
N GLU A 238 -7.11 11.62 -14.37
CA GLU A 238 -6.86 11.44 -12.94
C GLU A 238 -6.09 10.13 -12.76
N LEU A 239 -5.07 10.15 -11.91
CA LEU A 239 -4.27 8.97 -11.59
C LEU A 239 -4.81 8.29 -10.35
N ASP A 240 -4.87 6.96 -10.38
CA ASP A 240 -5.24 6.12 -9.23
C ASP A 240 -6.54 6.58 -8.55
N PRO A 241 -7.65 6.72 -9.29
CA PRO A 241 -8.90 7.30 -8.77
C PRO A 241 -9.47 6.51 -7.58
N ASP A 242 -9.24 5.20 -7.54
CA ASP A 242 -9.73 4.30 -6.51
C ASP A 242 -8.75 4.08 -5.36
N THR A 243 -7.62 4.81 -5.36
CA THR A 243 -6.62 4.81 -4.28
C THR A 243 -6.01 3.41 -4.03
N TRP A 244 -5.44 2.80 -5.07
CA TRP A 244 -4.81 1.48 -5.03
C TRP A 244 -3.28 1.47 -4.97
N LEU A 245 -2.61 2.60 -5.27
CA LEU A 245 -1.16 2.65 -5.42
C LEU A 245 -0.51 3.57 -4.39
N PHE A 246 0.59 3.11 -3.80
CA PHE A 246 1.45 3.94 -2.96
C PHE A 246 2.46 4.70 -3.84
N PHE A 247 2.27 6.00 -4.01
CA PHE A 247 3.16 6.89 -4.78
C PHE A 247 3.06 8.34 -4.33
N LYS A 248 4.05 9.14 -4.71
CA LYS A 248 4.03 10.60 -4.62
C LYS A 248 3.82 11.19 -6.01
N LEU A 249 2.81 12.03 -6.18
CA LEU A 249 2.61 12.82 -7.39
C LEU A 249 3.28 14.18 -7.20
N ILE A 250 4.21 14.54 -8.09
CA ILE A 250 4.81 15.89 -8.13
C ILE A 250 3.94 16.80 -8.97
N SER A 251 3.62 16.36 -10.19
CA SER A 251 2.82 17.16 -11.13
C SER A 251 2.06 16.28 -12.12
N ILE A 252 0.94 16.83 -12.58
CA ILE A 252 0.20 16.33 -13.73
C ILE A 252 -0.14 17.53 -14.63
N THR A 253 0.43 17.59 -15.81
CA THR A 253 0.37 18.76 -16.68
C THR A 253 -0.13 18.41 -18.08
N LYS A 254 -1.10 19.18 -18.57
CA LYS A 254 -1.57 19.13 -19.95
C LYS A 254 -0.75 20.09 -20.80
N TYR A 255 -0.28 19.67 -21.98
CA TYR A 255 0.52 20.47 -22.92
C TYR A 255 0.02 20.41 -24.35
#